data_5cbc05ac7fcc84e1e14c5b4813d6af57
#
_entry.id   5cbc05ac7fcc84e1e14c5b4813d6af57
#
_cell.length_a   1.000
_cell.length_b   1.000
_cell.length_c   1.000
_cell.angle_alpha   90.00
_cell.angle_beta   90.00
_cell.angle_gamma   90.00
#
_symmetry.space_group_name_H-M   'P 1'
#
loop_
_entity.id
_entity.type
_entity.pdbx_description
1 polymer ?
#
loop_
_entity_poly.entity_id
_entity_poly.type
_entity_poly.pdbx_seq_one_letter_code
_entity_poly.pdbx_strand_id
1 'polypeptide(L)'
;MHPQLIAALGAAALAASATAACSSHHPTPATQDTVRGSGIAVARTNDATVIIDGQQHKVDGQLACTTYDDLNETVISIGTAPKDVLIAVTIGDKPTVKRVTLQNIIGDYNLFAVYPEHGDNTATATKNGKTYSLTGKAWGANNSGQELTVPFQVTVTCP
;
A
#
# COMPACT_ATOMS: atom_id res chain seq x y z
N MET A 1 -1.08 -16.83 58.43
CA MET A 1 -0.47 -15.84 59.33
C MET A 1 -0.45 -14.50 58.61
N HIS A 2 -1.35 -13.63 59.00
CA HIS A 2 -1.33 -12.18 58.80
C HIS A 2 -0.23 -11.56 59.70
N PRO A 3 0.14 -10.27 59.63
CA PRO A 3 -0.62 -9.08 59.21
C PRO A 3 0.18 -7.92 58.55
N GLN A 4 -0.59 -6.96 58.10
CA GLN A 4 -0.69 -5.49 58.36
C GLN A 4 0.16 -4.56 57.47
N LEU A 5 -0.54 -3.75 56.73
CA LEU A 5 -1.02 -2.35 56.91
C LEU A 5 0.09 -1.33 57.19
N ILE A 6 0.19 -0.29 56.39
CA ILE A 6 0.08 1.13 56.80
C ILE A 6 -0.20 2.02 55.56
N ALA A 7 -1.18 2.89 55.70
CA ALA A 7 -1.63 3.95 54.81
C ALA A 7 -0.80 5.22 55.03
N ALA A 8 -0.70 6.07 53.99
CA ALA A 8 -0.48 7.51 54.20
C ALA A 8 -1.14 8.31 53.03
N LEU A 9 -2.03 9.17 53.50
CA LEU A 9 -2.75 10.21 52.72
C LEU A 9 -1.82 11.33 52.28
N GLY A 10 -2.12 11.94 51.16
CA GLY A 10 -1.58 13.23 50.74
C GLY A 10 -2.45 13.86 49.65
N ALA A 11 -3.39 14.69 50.06
CA ALA A 11 -4.22 15.52 49.18
C ALA A 11 -3.51 16.81 48.86
N ALA A 12 -3.54 17.24 47.57
CA ALA A 12 -3.38 18.63 47.20
C ALA A 12 -4.20 18.89 45.94
N ALA A 13 -5.28 19.63 46.09
CA ALA A 13 -6.09 20.20 45.05
C ALA A 13 -5.46 21.50 44.52
N LEU A 14 -5.36 21.66 43.20
CA LEU A 14 -5.21 22.97 42.57
C LEU A 14 -6.14 23.03 41.37
N ALA A 15 -7.16 23.82 41.49
CA ALA A 15 -8.09 24.22 40.45
C ALA A 15 -7.41 25.24 39.53
N ALA A 16 -7.40 25.00 38.21
CA ALA A 16 -7.14 25.99 37.20
C ALA A 16 -8.26 25.97 36.16
N SER A 17 -9.02 27.05 36.17
CA SER A 17 -10.08 27.40 35.25
C SER A 17 -9.49 27.64 33.85
N ALA A 18 -9.93 26.87 32.83
CA ALA A 18 -9.62 27.12 31.43
C ALA A 18 -10.89 27.63 30.74
N THR A 19 -10.83 28.84 30.26
CA THR A 19 -11.80 29.54 29.42
C THR A 19 -12.00 28.84 28.09
N ALA A 20 -13.26 28.50 27.80
CA ALA A 20 -13.67 28.02 26.47
C ALA A 20 -13.65 29.15 25.44
N ALA A 21 -12.71 29.13 24.53
CA ALA A 21 -12.73 29.90 23.30
C ALA A 21 -13.32 29.03 22.18
N CYS A 22 -14.56 29.32 21.77
CA CYS A 22 -15.15 28.79 20.54
C CYS A 22 -14.42 29.39 19.35
N SER A 23 -13.53 28.66 18.73
CA SER A 23 -12.98 28.97 17.41
C SER A 23 -13.75 28.21 16.35
N SER A 24 -14.47 28.94 15.52
CA SER A 24 -15.07 28.47 14.28
C SER A 24 -13.98 27.92 13.35
N HIS A 25 -13.89 26.59 13.23
CA HIS A 25 -13.01 25.96 12.26
C HIS A 25 -13.64 26.02 10.87
N HIS A 26 -13.10 26.89 10.05
CA HIS A 26 -13.17 26.72 8.60
C HIS A 26 -12.43 25.43 8.24
N PRO A 27 -12.93 24.59 7.34
CA PRO A 27 -12.18 23.45 6.84
C PRO A 27 -11.03 23.98 5.97
N THR A 28 -9.84 24.01 6.53
CA THR A 28 -8.61 24.21 5.78
C THR A 28 -8.37 22.98 4.91
N PRO A 29 -8.05 23.13 3.61
CA PRO A 29 -7.66 21.97 2.79
C PRO A 29 -6.44 21.31 3.41
N ALA A 30 -6.47 19.98 3.49
CA ALA A 30 -5.45 19.16 4.11
C ALA A 30 -4.06 19.52 3.55
N THR A 31 -3.23 20.07 4.40
CA THR A 31 -1.82 20.33 4.12
C THR A 31 -1.13 18.98 3.99
N GLN A 32 -0.52 18.72 2.83
CA GLN A 32 0.36 17.59 2.63
C GLN A 32 1.56 17.74 3.59
N ASP A 33 1.63 16.89 4.59
CA ASP A 33 2.82 16.77 5.42
C ASP A 33 3.96 16.19 4.56
N THR A 34 4.82 17.05 4.09
CA THR A 34 6.05 16.67 3.38
C THR A 34 7.07 16.21 4.41
N VAL A 35 7.08 14.93 4.73
CA VAL A 35 8.18 14.33 5.48
C VAL A 35 9.41 14.31 4.57
N ARG A 36 10.40 15.16 4.85
CA ARG A 36 11.72 15.15 4.21
C ARG A 36 12.46 13.88 4.64
N GLY A 37 12.50 12.90 3.74
CA GLY A 37 13.26 11.66 3.88
C GLY A 37 12.62 10.57 3.05
N SER A 38 13.16 10.29 1.86
CA SER A 38 12.64 9.34 0.86
C SER A 38 11.17 9.60 0.52
N GLY A 39 10.90 10.26 -0.60
CA GLY A 39 9.59 10.79 -0.95
C GLY A 39 8.52 9.71 -1.06
N ILE A 40 7.86 9.40 0.06
CA ILE A 40 6.66 8.57 0.07
C ILE A 40 5.48 9.49 -0.21
N ALA A 41 4.97 9.47 -1.43
CA ALA A 41 3.71 10.10 -1.75
C ALA A 41 2.58 9.08 -1.55
N VAL A 42 1.58 9.41 -0.75
CA VAL A 42 0.44 8.54 -0.43
C VAL A 42 -0.85 9.19 -0.94
N ALA A 43 -1.63 8.43 -1.71
CA ALA A 43 -2.96 8.81 -2.18
C ALA A 43 -3.99 7.71 -1.85
N ARG A 44 -5.25 7.95 -2.19
CA ARG A 44 -6.29 6.92 -2.12
C ARG A 44 -6.22 6.04 -3.36
N THR A 45 -6.68 4.79 -3.27
CA THR A 45 -6.65 3.78 -4.35
C THR A 45 -7.50 4.12 -5.58
N ASN A 46 -8.22 5.25 -5.59
CA ASN A 46 -9.05 5.68 -6.75
C ASN A 46 -8.22 5.90 -8.03
N ASP A 47 -6.90 6.09 -7.91
CA ASP A 47 -5.99 6.30 -9.04
C ASP A 47 -5.37 4.97 -9.53
N ALA A 48 -5.93 3.85 -9.10
CA ALA A 48 -5.49 2.52 -9.52
C ALA A 48 -6.65 1.67 -10.04
N THR A 49 -6.39 0.96 -11.13
CA THR A 49 -7.29 -0.05 -11.71
C THR A 49 -6.56 -1.38 -11.75
N VAL A 50 -7.18 -2.42 -11.19
CA VAL A 50 -6.65 -3.80 -11.17
C VAL A 50 -7.63 -4.70 -11.88
N ILE A 51 -7.18 -5.35 -12.96
CA ILE A 51 -7.95 -6.31 -13.75
C ILE A 51 -7.23 -7.65 -13.69
N ILE A 52 -7.94 -8.72 -13.32
CA ILE A 52 -7.42 -10.08 -13.30
C ILE A 52 -8.43 -10.96 -14.04
N ASP A 53 -7.95 -11.77 -14.98
CA ASP A 53 -8.78 -12.62 -15.84
C ASP A 53 -9.92 -11.86 -16.54
N GLY A 54 -9.63 -10.62 -16.98
CA GLY A 54 -10.59 -9.74 -17.63
C GLY A 54 -11.62 -9.08 -16.70
N GLN A 55 -11.59 -9.36 -15.40
CA GLN A 55 -12.51 -8.76 -14.42
C GLN A 55 -11.81 -7.67 -13.61
N GLN A 56 -12.47 -6.54 -13.45
CA GLN A 56 -11.98 -5.46 -12.60
C GLN A 56 -12.23 -5.77 -11.12
N HIS A 57 -11.19 -5.66 -10.32
CA HIS A 57 -11.24 -5.86 -8.88
C HIS A 57 -11.01 -4.56 -8.14
N LYS A 58 -11.86 -4.31 -7.14
CA LYS A 58 -11.67 -3.19 -6.23
C LYS A 58 -10.64 -3.56 -5.18
N VAL A 59 -9.62 -2.71 -5.04
CA VAL A 59 -8.60 -2.80 -4.00
C VAL A 59 -8.72 -1.55 -3.14
N ASP A 60 -9.26 -1.72 -1.94
CA ASP A 60 -9.47 -0.62 -1.00
C ASP A 60 -8.20 -0.37 -0.17
N GLY A 61 -7.95 0.89 0.20
CA GLY A 61 -6.85 1.26 1.06
C GLY A 61 -6.04 2.45 0.55
N GLN A 62 -4.73 2.37 0.66
CA GLN A 62 -3.80 3.43 0.27
C GLN A 62 -3.07 3.08 -1.03
N LEU A 63 -2.72 4.11 -1.79
CA LEU A 63 -1.78 4.04 -2.88
C LEU A 63 -0.49 4.77 -2.45
N ALA A 64 0.62 4.07 -2.49
CA ALA A 64 1.93 4.64 -2.20
C ALA A 64 2.92 4.29 -3.31
N CYS A 65 3.73 5.28 -3.71
CA CYS A 65 4.83 5.10 -4.65
C CYS A 65 6.12 5.58 -3.98
N THR A 66 7.08 4.68 -3.82
CA THR A 66 8.37 4.97 -3.19
C THR A 66 9.50 4.65 -4.15
N THR A 67 10.40 5.60 -4.35
CA THR A 67 11.59 5.39 -5.19
C THR A 67 12.81 5.16 -4.31
N TYR A 68 13.57 4.12 -4.62
CA TYR A 68 14.82 3.73 -3.99
C TYR A 68 15.95 3.84 -5.01
N ASP A 69 16.69 4.94 -4.99
CA ASP A 69 17.74 5.24 -5.97
C ASP A 69 18.90 4.25 -5.92
N ASP A 70 19.28 3.82 -4.72
CA ASP A 70 20.31 2.82 -4.47
C ASP A 70 20.00 1.43 -5.05
N LEU A 71 18.70 1.09 -5.13
CA LEU A 71 18.21 -0.17 -5.71
C LEU A 71 17.81 -0.01 -7.19
N ASN A 72 17.85 1.19 -7.73
CA ASN A 72 17.28 1.52 -9.04
C ASN A 72 15.85 0.98 -9.17
N GLU A 73 14.98 1.33 -8.21
CA GLU A 73 13.66 0.73 -8.09
C GLU A 73 12.60 1.74 -7.66
N THR A 74 11.43 1.67 -8.29
CA THR A 74 10.20 2.28 -7.78
C THR A 74 9.27 1.16 -7.31
N VAL A 75 8.87 1.22 -6.05
CA VAL A 75 7.88 0.32 -5.45
C VAL A 75 6.53 1.03 -5.37
N ILE A 76 5.53 0.38 -5.92
CA ILE A 76 4.13 0.85 -5.93
C ILE A 76 3.31 -0.14 -5.10
N SER A 77 2.65 0.39 -4.09
CA SER A 77 1.78 -0.37 -3.17
C SER A 77 0.34 0.12 -3.34
N ILE A 78 -0.59 -0.78 -3.61
CA ILE A 78 -2.01 -0.48 -3.79
C ILE A 78 -2.80 -1.34 -2.81
N GLY A 79 -3.59 -0.72 -1.95
CA GLY A 79 -4.41 -1.41 -0.96
C GLY A 79 -3.78 -1.51 0.41
N THR A 80 -4.34 -2.40 1.22
CA THR A 80 -3.89 -2.68 2.58
C THR A 80 -4.06 -4.17 2.85
N ALA A 81 -3.04 -4.80 3.43
CA ALA A 81 -3.09 -6.22 3.77
C ALA A 81 -4.39 -6.57 4.53
N PRO A 82 -4.98 -7.73 4.28
CA PRO A 82 -4.43 -8.84 3.51
C PRO A 82 -4.72 -8.77 2.00
N LYS A 83 -5.40 -7.73 1.49
CA LYS A 83 -5.78 -7.56 0.10
C LYS A 83 -5.03 -6.38 -0.51
N ASP A 84 -3.91 -6.68 -1.15
CA ASP A 84 -3.01 -5.66 -1.70
C ASP A 84 -2.29 -6.09 -2.99
N VAL A 85 -1.81 -5.09 -3.71
CA VAL A 85 -0.93 -5.25 -4.88
C VAL A 85 0.39 -4.56 -4.60
N LEU A 86 1.48 -5.28 -4.79
CA LEU A 86 2.84 -4.75 -4.71
C LEU A 86 3.53 -4.89 -6.06
N ILE A 87 4.06 -3.80 -6.58
CA ILE A 87 4.76 -3.73 -7.85
C ILE A 87 6.15 -3.15 -7.62
N ALA A 88 7.16 -3.78 -8.18
CA ALA A 88 8.51 -3.25 -8.23
C ALA A 88 8.98 -3.14 -9.69
N VAL A 89 9.39 -1.93 -10.09
CA VAL A 89 9.88 -1.62 -11.44
C VAL A 89 11.17 -0.82 -11.37
N THR A 90 12.00 -0.88 -12.43
CA THR A 90 13.17 -0.01 -12.53
C THR A 90 12.76 1.45 -12.67
N ILE A 91 13.63 2.37 -12.20
CA ILE A 91 13.47 3.82 -12.41
C ILE A 91 13.68 4.14 -13.89
N GLY A 92 12.96 5.15 -14.38
CA GLY A 92 13.10 5.68 -15.74
C GLY A 92 11.83 5.63 -16.57
N ASP A 93 11.90 6.10 -17.82
CA ASP A 93 10.75 6.21 -18.73
C ASP A 93 10.37 4.88 -19.39
N LYS A 94 11.29 3.92 -19.41
CA LYS A 94 11.07 2.55 -19.90
C LYS A 94 11.30 1.56 -18.76
N PRO A 95 10.38 1.47 -17.79
CA PRO A 95 10.58 0.62 -16.64
C PRO A 95 10.54 -0.86 -17.03
N THR A 96 11.42 -1.63 -16.40
CA THR A 96 11.38 -3.10 -16.43
C THR A 96 10.74 -3.58 -15.15
N VAL A 97 9.83 -4.54 -15.25
CA VAL A 97 9.20 -5.14 -14.08
C VAL A 97 10.20 -6.06 -13.38
N LYS A 98 10.41 -5.84 -12.09
CA LYS A 98 11.21 -6.68 -11.22
C LYS A 98 10.35 -7.70 -10.45
N ARG A 99 9.13 -7.31 -10.08
CA ARG A 99 8.19 -8.15 -9.33
C ARG A 99 6.78 -7.56 -9.39
N VAL A 100 5.79 -8.44 -9.44
CA VAL A 100 4.39 -8.11 -9.13
C VAL A 100 3.86 -9.16 -8.15
N THR A 101 3.19 -8.72 -7.12
CA THR A 101 2.48 -9.56 -6.16
C THR A 101 1.03 -9.08 -6.09
N LEU A 102 0.08 -9.99 -6.20
CA LEU A 102 -1.36 -9.76 -6.12
C LEU A 102 -1.89 -10.64 -4.99
N GLN A 103 -2.03 -10.08 -3.80
CA GLN A 103 -2.41 -10.83 -2.60
C GLN A 103 -3.92 -10.78 -2.39
N ASN A 104 -4.56 -11.93 -2.32
CA ASN A 104 -5.99 -12.10 -2.01
C ASN A 104 -6.93 -11.21 -2.85
N ILE A 105 -6.52 -10.83 -4.06
CA ILE A 105 -7.36 -10.03 -4.96
C ILE A 105 -8.50 -10.87 -5.51
N ILE A 106 -8.21 -12.13 -5.83
CA ILE A 106 -9.20 -13.14 -6.22
C ILE A 106 -9.21 -14.27 -5.18
N GLY A 107 -10.22 -14.27 -4.32
CA GLY A 107 -10.30 -15.24 -3.22
C GLY A 107 -9.09 -15.16 -2.29
N ASP A 108 -8.54 -16.32 -1.95
CA ASP A 108 -7.37 -16.50 -1.09
C ASP A 108 -6.09 -16.83 -1.87
N TYR A 109 -6.05 -16.47 -3.16
CA TYR A 109 -4.86 -16.69 -4.00
C TYR A 109 -3.80 -15.63 -3.73
N ASN A 110 -2.54 -16.09 -3.63
CA ASN A 110 -1.36 -15.25 -3.68
C ASN A 110 -0.69 -15.47 -5.03
N LEU A 111 -0.76 -14.46 -5.90
CA LEU A 111 -0.28 -14.53 -7.27
C LEU A 111 0.97 -13.67 -7.45
N PHE A 112 1.90 -14.16 -8.25
CA PHE A 112 3.20 -13.55 -8.51
C PHE A 112 3.47 -13.48 -10.01
N ALA A 113 4.04 -12.38 -10.48
CA ALA A 113 4.61 -12.28 -11.82
C ALA A 113 6.10 -11.91 -11.73
N VAL A 114 6.86 -12.34 -12.75
CA VAL A 114 8.32 -12.24 -12.79
C VAL A 114 8.95 -13.01 -11.62
N TYR A 115 8.49 -14.24 -11.43
CA TYR A 115 9.04 -15.15 -10.43
C TYR A 115 9.96 -16.17 -11.12
N PRO A 116 11.27 -16.18 -10.89
CA PRO A 116 12.26 -16.90 -11.72
C PRO A 116 12.03 -18.41 -11.83
N GLU A 117 11.36 -19.02 -10.86
CA GLU A 117 11.14 -20.47 -10.80
C GLU A 117 9.96 -20.96 -11.63
N HIS A 118 9.15 -20.03 -12.19
CA HIS A 118 7.96 -20.36 -12.98
C HIS A 118 7.97 -19.57 -14.30
N GLY A 119 8.45 -20.19 -15.36
CA GLY A 119 8.78 -19.57 -16.63
C GLY A 119 7.65 -18.86 -17.38
N ASP A 120 6.38 -19.14 -17.06
CA ASP A 120 5.21 -18.58 -17.76
C ASP A 120 4.66 -17.29 -17.12
N ASN A 121 5.24 -16.86 -16.00
CA ASN A 121 4.83 -15.65 -15.31
C ASN A 121 5.65 -14.45 -15.78
N THR A 122 5.18 -13.73 -16.75
CA THR A 122 5.83 -12.56 -17.32
C THR A 122 5.04 -11.30 -17.06
N ALA A 123 5.74 -10.17 -17.00
CA ALA A 123 5.10 -8.88 -16.96
C ALA A 123 5.90 -7.83 -17.73
N THR A 124 5.18 -6.91 -18.33
CA THR A 124 5.74 -5.72 -18.99
C THR A 124 5.15 -4.48 -18.35
N ALA A 125 5.90 -3.39 -18.36
CA ALA A 125 5.46 -2.11 -17.85
C ALA A 125 5.73 -1.00 -18.87
N THR A 126 4.83 -0.03 -18.92
CA THR A 126 5.01 1.26 -19.58
C THR A 126 4.77 2.39 -18.60
N LYS A 127 5.39 3.54 -18.82
CA LYS A 127 5.22 4.74 -17.99
C LYS A 127 4.90 5.93 -18.86
N ASN A 128 3.90 6.70 -18.48
CA ASN A 128 3.56 7.98 -19.08
C ASN A 128 3.37 9.02 -17.96
N GLY A 129 4.34 9.91 -17.82
CA GLY A 129 4.39 10.84 -16.69
C GLY A 129 4.44 10.07 -15.35
N LYS A 130 3.41 10.22 -14.53
CA LYS A 130 3.26 9.51 -13.25
C LYS A 130 2.45 8.22 -13.35
N THR A 131 1.90 7.90 -14.52
CA THR A 131 1.05 6.72 -14.71
C THR A 131 1.88 5.53 -15.19
N TYR A 132 1.77 4.43 -14.47
CA TYR A 132 2.32 3.13 -14.83
C TYR A 132 1.19 2.22 -15.32
N SER A 133 1.43 1.51 -16.43
CA SER A 133 0.54 0.47 -16.94
C SER A 133 1.32 -0.82 -17.07
N LEU A 134 0.84 -1.86 -16.41
CA LEU A 134 1.46 -3.18 -16.37
C LEU A 134 0.50 -4.21 -16.94
N THR A 135 1.04 -5.15 -17.70
CA THR A 135 0.31 -6.31 -18.23
C THR A 135 1.18 -7.55 -18.11
N GLY A 136 0.56 -8.69 -17.87
CA GLY A 136 1.31 -9.93 -17.76
C GLY A 136 0.44 -11.12 -17.41
N LYS A 137 1.12 -12.21 -17.05
CA LYS A 137 0.54 -13.41 -16.44
C LYS A 137 1.11 -13.58 -15.04
N ALA A 138 0.26 -13.81 -14.08
CA ALA A 138 0.65 -14.12 -12.72
C ALA A 138 0.29 -15.57 -12.40
N TRP A 139 1.18 -16.25 -11.71
CA TRP A 139 1.01 -17.59 -11.18
C TRP A 139 0.99 -17.55 -9.66
N GLY A 140 0.30 -18.49 -9.06
CA GLY A 140 0.30 -18.67 -7.62
C GLY A 140 -0.64 -19.76 -7.17
N ALA A 141 -0.80 -19.87 -5.85
CA ALA A 141 -1.67 -20.86 -5.23
C ALA A 141 -2.53 -20.24 -4.14
N ASN A 142 -3.64 -20.89 -3.85
CA ASN A 142 -4.47 -20.60 -2.71
C ASN A 142 -4.03 -21.37 -1.45
N ASN A 143 -4.70 -21.14 -0.33
CA ASN A 143 -4.40 -21.80 0.95
C ASN A 143 -4.61 -23.32 0.92
N SER A 144 -5.35 -23.85 -0.06
CA SER A 144 -5.55 -25.30 -0.28
C SER A 144 -4.51 -25.91 -1.22
N GLY A 145 -3.55 -25.12 -1.71
CA GLY A 145 -2.52 -25.57 -2.65
C GLY A 145 -3.02 -25.69 -4.09
N GLN A 146 -4.19 -25.14 -4.44
CA GLN A 146 -4.65 -25.09 -5.82
C GLN A 146 -3.90 -24.01 -6.57
N GLU A 147 -3.26 -24.39 -7.67
CA GLU A 147 -2.49 -23.47 -8.51
C GLU A 147 -3.38 -22.78 -9.54
N LEU A 148 -3.00 -21.54 -9.88
CA LEU A 148 -3.70 -20.74 -10.86
C LEU A 148 -2.69 -19.90 -11.63
N THR A 149 -2.86 -19.80 -12.96
CA THR A 149 -2.14 -18.84 -13.81
C THR A 149 -3.15 -18.01 -14.57
N VAL A 150 -3.11 -16.70 -14.40
CA VAL A 150 -4.10 -15.78 -14.97
C VAL A 150 -3.45 -14.54 -15.57
N PRO A 151 -4.03 -13.98 -16.64
CA PRO A 151 -3.63 -12.67 -17.13
C PRO A 151 -4.03 -11.59 -16.14
N PHE A 152 -3.21 -10.54 -16.04
CA PHE A 152 -3.52 -9.37 -15.24
C PHE A 152 -3.17 -8.08 -16.00
N GLN A 153 -3.85 -7.01 -15.60
CA GLN A 153 -3.52 -5.64 -15.98
C GLN A 153 -3.64 -4.75 -14.74
N VAL A 154 -2.67 -3.88 -14.54
CA VAL A 154 -2.71 -2.86 -13.49
C VAL A 154 -2.37 -1.52 -14.12
N THR A 155 -3.23 -0.53 -13.92
CA THR A 155 -2.94 0.87 -14.25
C THR A 155 -3.00 1.68 -12.98
N VAL A 156 -1.97 2.47 -12.72
CA VAL A 156 -1.83 3.23 -11.49
C VAL A 156 -1.16 4.57 -11.76
N THR A 157 -1.71 5.64 -11.21
CA THR A 157 -1.10 6.98 -11.26
C THR A 157 -0.54 7.32 -9.88
N CYS A 158 0.79 7.45 -9.81
CA CYS A 158 1.47 7.85 -8.57
C CYS A 158 1.11 9.30 -8.18
N PRO A 159 0.94 9.62 -6.91
CA PRO A 159 0.59 10.96 -6.43
C PRO A 159 1.69 12.01 -6.62
#